data_ce3dde468525dd70fe29663304dcb547
#
_entry.id   ce3dde468525dd70fe29663304dcb547
#
_cell.length_a   1.000
_cell.length_b   1.000
_cell.length_c   1.000
_cell.angle_alpha   90.00
_cell.angle_beta   90.00
_cell.angle_gamma   90.00
#
_symmetry.space_group_name_H-M   'P 1'
#
loop_
_entity.id
_entity.type
_entity.pdbx_description
1 polymer ?
#
loop_
_entity_poly.entity_id
_entity_poly.type
_entity_poly.pdbx_seq_one_letter_code
_entity_poly.pdbx_strand_id
1 'polypeptide(L)'
;MKYVVSGYIGFDNFGDEAIAKILSQKLKSEGAEKITIISSNPEKTSDNLGVCSCGMLKFLPSIIESDVLISGGGSLLQDATSFKSLVYYLAVIYSALIFGKKVEIFAQGIGPIKSKLGQFLTKFALKRALKITVRDEKSQELLKSWKIDSELVKDPVLELELPQKNSRGTVGIQLRNYKGVDDSFLQKLADEVCKRFADKKIIILPLQKSIDTEVSEKFAQILREKGINNISILEKTSLTDVIDAISDLEYLIAMRFHANIVGIKAGVKTLAINYDPKVEKLASEYNLPLINLDDKDFSEEFERLCLPLN
;
A
#
# COMPACT_ATOMS: atom_id res chain seq x y z
N MET A 1 -4.32 2.32 -27.82
CA MET A 1 -3.90 3.58 -27.16
C MET A 1 -2.60 3.34 -26.39
N LYS A 2 -1.77 4.37 -26.27
CA LYS A 2 -0.51 4.38 -25.52
C LYS A 2 -0.70 5.09 -24.19
N TYR A 3 -0.32 4.42 -23.10
CA TYR A 3 -0.50 4.92 -21.75
C TYR A 3 0.84 5.18 -21.06
N VAL A 4 0.90 6.25 -20.28
CA VAL A 4 1.95 6.47 -19.28
C VAL A 4 1.31 6.40 -17.89
N VAL A 5 1.92 5.65 -16.99
CA VAL A 5 1.47 5.51 -15.61
C VAL A 5 2.48 6.18 -14.69
N SER A 6 2.02 7.08 -13.83
CA SER A 6 2.80 7.73 -12.78
C SER A 6 2.29 7.29 -11.42
N GLY A 7 3.21 6.91 -10.53
CA GLY A 7 2.91 6.44 -9.18
C GLY A 7 4.14 6.44 -8.29
N TYR A 8 3.99 5.99 -7.03
CA TYR A 8 5.12 5.74 -6.14
C TYR A 8 5.73 4.36 -6.41
N ILE A 9 6.21 4.15 -7.64
CA ILE A 9 6.60 2.85 -8.21
C ILE A 9 8.13 2.73 -8.25
N GLY A 10 8.66 1.53 -7.98
CA GLY A 10 10.09 1.24 -7.93
C GLY A 10 10.75 1.54 -6.58
N PHE A 11 9.98 1.85 -5.55
CA PHE A 11 10.45 2.12 -4.18
C PHE A 11 10.26 0.93 -3.24
N ASP A 12 9.96 -0.24 -3.78
CA ASP A 12 9.71 -1.46 -3.01
C ASP A 12 8.57 -1.32 -1.97
N ASN A 13 7.59 -0.48 -2.26
CA ASN A 13 6.37 -0.40 -1.46
C ASN A 13 5.34 -1.36 -2.03
N PHE A 14 5.08 -2.44 -1.31
CA PHE A 14 4.18 -3.51 -1.73
C PHE A 14 2.84 -3.01 -2.29
N GLY A 15 2.20 -2.05 -1.62
CA GLY A 15 0.88 -1.55 -2.05
C GLY A 15 0.91 -0.82 -3.38
N ASP A 16 1.89 0.05 -3.58
CA ASP A 16 2.01 0.83 -4.81
C ASP A 16 2.44 -0.06 -5.99
N GLU A 17 3.29 -1.07 -5.74
CA GLU A 17 3.65 -2.09 -6.74
C GLU A 17 2.44 -2.98 -7.12
N ALA A 18 1.59 -3.33 -6.13
CA ALA A 18 0.36 -4.08 -6.37
C ALA A 18 -0.62 -3.30 -7.25
N ILE A 19 -0.83 -2.01 -6.96
CA ILE A 19 -1.70 -1.14 -7.77
C ILE A 19 -1.14 -1.01 -9.20
N ALA A 20 0.17 -0.85 -9.35
CA ALA A 20 0.81 -0.77 -10.67
C ALA A 20 0.60 -2.05 -11.49
N LYS A 21 0.68 -3.23 -10.86
CA LYS A 21 0.41 -4.52 -11.50
C LYS A 21 -1.04 -4.63 -11.94
N ILE A 22 -1.99 -4.34 -11.05
CA ILE A 22 -3.43 -4.40 -11.35
C ILE A 22 -3.77 -3.47 -12.51
N LEU A 23 -3.30 -2.22 -12.44
CA LEU A 23 -3.54 -1.24 -13.50
C LEU A 23 -2.91 -1.68 -14.83
N SER A 24 -1.70 -2.23 -14.81
CA SER A 24 -1.04 -2.74 -16.02
C SER A 24 -1.80 -3.92 -16.63
N GLN A 25 -2.30 -4.84 -15.81
CA GLN A 25 -3.10 -5.97 -16.25
C GLN A 25 -4.43 -5.50 -16.86
N LYS A 26 -5.11 -4.57 -16.19
CA LYS A 26 -6.34 -3.96 -16.68
C LYS A 26 -6.14 -3.28 -18.05
N LEU A 27 -5.12 -2.44 -18.19
CA LEU A 27 -4.82 -1.77 -19.45
C LEU A 27 -4.48 -2.77 -20.58
N LYS A 28 -3.76 -3.85 -20.25
CA LYS A 28 -3.48 -4.92 -21.22
C LYS A 28 -4.77 -5.61 -21.67
N SER A 29 -5.67 -5.94 -20.76
CA SER A 29 -6.96 -6.57 -21.09
C SER A 29 -7.88 -5.66 -21.91
N GLU A 30 -7.77 -4.34 -21.75
CA GLU A 30 -8.48 -3.32 -22.52
C GLU A 30 -7.82 -3.03 -23.88
N GLY A 31 -6.77 -3.76 -24.25
CA GLY A 31 -6.11 -3.64 -25.55
C GLY A 31 -5.14 -2.46 -25.66
N ALA A 32 -4.47 -2.09 -24.58
CA ALA A 32 -3.42 -1.07 -24.62
C ALA A 32 -2.30 -1.48 -25.58
N GLU A 33 -1.97 -0.59 -26.53
CA GLU A 33 -0.87 -0.79 -27.50
C GLU A 33 0.50 -0.73 -26.82
N LYS A 34 0.66 0.21 -25.90
CA LYS A 34 1.89 0.42 -25.12
C LYS A 34 1.56 0.95 -23.74
N ILE A 35 2.23 0.41 -22.75
CA ILE A 35 2.18 0.90 -21.38
C ILE A 35 3.60 1.22 -20.96
N THR A 36 3.82 2.47 -20.48
CA THR A 36 5.11 2.91 -19.95
C THR A 36 4.91 3.37 -18.51
N ILE A 37 5.66 2.81 -17.58
CA ILE A 37 5.59 3.17 -16.15
C ILE A 37 6.76 4.08 -15.79
N ILE A 38 6.45 5.19 -15.14
CA ILE A 38 7.46 6.06 -14.53
C ILE A 38 7.86 5.43 -13.19
N SER A 39 9.13 5.08 -13.03
CA SER A 39 9.63 4.34 -11.86
C SER A 39 10.96 4.89 -11.37
N SER A 40 11.23 4.72 -10.07
CA SER A 40 12.55 4.95 -9.47
C SER A 40 13.56 3.86 -9.82
N ASN A 41 13.08 2.65 -10.15
CA ASN A 41 13.87 1.51 -10.63
C ASN A 41 13.25 0.91 -11.89
N PRO A 42 13.53 1.50 -13.08
CA PRO A 42 12.87 1.10 -14.33
C PRO A 42 13.11 -0.35 -14.73
N GLU A 43 14.33 -0.87 -14.58
CA GLU A 43 14.67 -2.24 -14.94
C GLU A 43 13.83 -3.24 -14.14
N LYS A 44 13.89 -3.13 -12.81
CA LYS A 44 13.11 -3.98 -11.92
C LYS A 44 11.60 -3.90 -12.19
N THR A 45 11.10 -2.69 -12.48
CA THR A 45 9.67 -2.49 -12.78
C THR A 45 9.28 -3.15 -14.10
N SER A 46 10.12 -3.03 -15.15
CA SER A 46 9.88 -3.69 -16.43
C SER A 46 9.85 -5.20 -16.28
N ASP A 47 10.81 -5.77 -15.56
CA ASP A 47 10.92 -7.21 -15.33
C ASP A 47 9.71 -7.76 -14.56
N ASN A 48 9.31 -7.06 -13.50
CA ASN A 48 8.20 -7.49 -12.63
C ASN A 48 6.82 -7.39 -13.30
N LEU A 49 6.61 -6.40 -14.18
CA LEU A 49 5.29 -6.08 -14.72
C LEU A 49 5.16 -6.44 -16.22
N GLY A 50 6.26 -6.76 -16.89
CA GLY A 50 6.27 -7.07 -18.31
C GLY A 50 5.74 -5.93 -19.18
N VAL A 51 6.13 -4.68 -18.85
CA VAL A 51 5.77 -3.45 -19.57
C VAL A 51 6.98 -2.53 -19.69
N CYS A 52 6.92 -1.55 -20.57
CA CYS A 52 7.97 -0.54 -20.67
C CYS A 52 8.04 0.27 -19.36
N SER A 53 9.23 0.78 -19.06
CA SER A 53 9.43 1.64 -17.92
C SER A 53 10.46 2.73 -18.20
N CYS A 54 10.37 3.88 -17.55
CA CYS A 54 11.33 4.97 -17.66
C CYS A 54 11.62 5.59 -16.29
N GLY A 55 12.78 6.22 -16.17
CA GLY A 55 13.20 6.88 -14.92
C GLY A 55 12.38 8.13 -14.62
N MET A 56 12.23 8.43 -13.32
CA MET A 56 11.43 9.55 -12.81
C MET A 56 11.79 10.93 -13.39
N LEU A 57 13.04 11.15 -13.80
CA LEU A 57 13.47 12.40 -14.43
C LEU A 57 13.48 12.34 -15.96
N LYS A 58 13.20 11.17 -16.55
CA LYS A 58 13.22 10.93 -18.00
C LYS A 58 11.82 10.64 -18.58
N PHE A 59 10.76 11.06 -17.89
CA PHE A 59 9.37 10.74 -18.26
C PHE A 59 8.86 11.55 -19.47
N LEU A 60 9.47 12.69 -19.79
CA LEU A 60 8.92 13.64 -20.78
C LEU A 60 8.77 13.04 -22.19
N PRO A 61 9.76 12.31 -22.76
CA PRO A 61 9.56 11.65 -24.05
C PRO A 61 8.39 10.67 -24.04
N SER A 62 8.21 9.91 -22.94
CA SER A 62 7.10 8.95 -22.81
C SER A 62 5.74 9.67 -22.77
N ILE A 63 5.65 10.83 -22.10
CA ILE A 63 4.44 11.67 -22.10
C ILE A 63 4.12 12.14 -23.52
N ILE A 64 5.11 12.65 -24.26
CA ILE A 64 4.92 13.15 -25.63
C ILE A 64 4.40 12.04 -26.56
N GLU A 65 4.90 10.82 -26.42
CA GLU A 65 4.50 9.66 -27.23
C GLU A 65 3.14 9.07 -26.80
N SER A 66 2.64 9.37 -25.62
CA SER A 66 1.42 8.76 -25.10
C SER A 66 0.15 9.45 -25.60
N ASP A 67 -0.97 8.78 -25.42
CA ASP A 67 -2.33 9.33 -25.61
C ASP A 67 -2.92 9.76 -24.26
N VAL A 68 -2.61 8.98 -23.19
CA VAL A 68 -3.19 9.15 -21.86
C VAL A 68 -2.11 9.03 -20.80
N LEU A 69 -2.10 9.97 -19.85
CA LEU A 69 -1.42 9.85 -18.56
C LEU A 69 -2.41 9.34 -17.53
N ILE A 70 -2.06 8.26 -16.84
CA ILE A 70 -2.76 7.82 -15.63
C ILE A 70 -1.90 8.15 -14.41
N SER A 71 -2.41 9.03 -13.55
CA SER A 71 -1.84 9.25 -12.22
C SER A 71 -2.47 8.22 -11.29
N GLY A 72 -1.74 7.15 -10.99
CA GLY A 72 -2.30 5.91 -10.47
C GLY A 72 -1.95 5.62 -9.03
N GLY A 73 -2.98 5.27 -8.26
CA GLY A 73 -2.91 4.67 -6.94
C GLY A 73 -2.20 5.47 -5.85
N GLY A 74 -2.21 4.93 -4.65
CA GLY A 74 -1.51 5.52 -3.53
C GLY A 74 -2.11 6.85 -3.05
N SER A 75 -1.31 7.66 -2.38
CA SER A 75 -1.66 9.02 -1.93
C SER A 75 -0.58 9.99 -2.42
N LEU A 76 -0.61 10.31 -3.72
CA LEU A 76 0.43 11.09 -4.39
C LEU A 76 0.21 12.61 -4.25
N LEU A 77 -1.05 13.05 -4.35
CA LEU A 77 -1.43 14.46 -4.32
C LEU A 77 -1.71 14.91 -2.88
N GLN A 78 -0.62 15.02 -2.10
CA GLN A 78 -0.61 15.46 -0.70
C GLN A 78 0.73 16.13 -0.37
N ASP A 79 0.76 17.01 0.63
CA ASP A 79 1.99 17.68 1.10
C ASP A 79 2.29 17.42 2.60
N ALA A 80 1.57 16.46 3.20
CA ALA A 80 1.78 16.10 4.61
C ALA A 80 3.16 15.46 4.85
N THR A 81 3.66 14.69 3.88
CA THR A 81 4.99 14.06 3.95
C THR A 81 6.07 14.90 3.27
N SER A 82 5.79 15.49 2.11
CA SER A 82 6.75 16.30 1.36
C SER A 82 6.06 17.18 0.31
N PHE A 83 6.27 18.50 0.41
CA PHE A 83 5.85 19.44 -0.63
C PHE A 83 6.56 19.17 -1.97
N LYS A 84 7.83 18.74 -1.94
CA LYS A 84 8.58 18.39 -3.16
C LYS A 84 7.96 17.22 -3.90
N SER A 85 7.42 16.24 -3.17
CA SER A 85 6.72 15.11 -3.76
C SER A 85 5.45 15.56 -4.49
N LEU A 86 4.63 16.41 -3.87
CA LEU A 86 3.45 16.99 -4.51
C LEU A 86 3.83 17.73 -5.80
N VAL A 87 4.87 18.58 -5.75
CA VAL A 87 5.35 19.34 -6.92
C VAL A 87 5.76 18.40 -8.05
N TYR A 88 6.47 17.31 -7.74
CA TYR A 88 6.88 16.32 -8.74
C TYR A 88 5.68 15.70 -9.47
N TYR A 89 4.70 15.18 -8.72
CA TYR A 89 3.52 14.55 -9.34
C TYR A 89 2.68 15.56 -10.12
N LEU A 90 2.55 16.78 -9.62
CA LEU A 90 1.91 17.85 -10.38
C LEU A 90 2.69 18.19 -11.65
N ALA A 91 4.01 18.23 -11.64
CA ALA A 91 4.81 18.48 -12.84
C ALA A 91 4.58 17.41 -13.91
N VAL A 92 4.45 16.13 -13.54
CA VAL A 92 4.09 15.06 -14.47
C VAL A 92 2.70 15.29 -15.08
N ILE A 93 1.70 15.61 -14.24
CA ILE A 93 0.33 15.91 -14.70
C ILE A 93 0.31 17.14 -15.62
N TYR A 94 0.96 18.21 -15.21
CA TYR A 94 1.03 19.44 -16.02
C TYR A 94 1.74 19.21 -17.35
N SER A 95 2.80 18.40 -17.39
CA SER A 95 3.45 18.04 -18.65
C SER A 95 2.47 17.38 -19.61
N ALA A 96 1.67 16.42 -19.14
CA ALA A 96 0.65 15.79 -19.96
C ALA A 96 -0.39 16.81 -20.48
N LEU A 97 -0.88 17.70 -19.61
CA LEU A 97 -1.84 18.74 -19.98
C LEU A 97 -1.26 19.73 -21.02
N ILE A 98 0.00 20.15 -20.87
CA ILE A 98 0.69 21.06 -21.80
C ILE A 98 0.84 20.43 -23.18
N PHE A 99 1.14 19.12 -23.24
CA PHE A 99 1.20 18.37 -24.50
C PHE A 99 -0.15 17.87 -25.01
N GLY A 100 -1.27 18.37 -24.45
CA GLY A 100 -2.63 18.04 -24.89
C GLY A 100 -3.04 16.59 -24.68
N LYS A 101 -2.37 15.88 -23.74
CA LYS A 101 -2.69 14.49 -23.43
C LYS A 101 -3.88 14.40 -22.49
N LYS A 102 -4.64 13.31 -22.59
CA LYS A 102 -5.69 13.00 -21.60
C LYS A 102 -5.03 12.65 -20.27
N VAL A 103 -5.65 13.08 -19.17
CA VAL A 103 -5.18 12.78 -17.81
C VAL A 103 -6.29 12.08 -17.06
N GLU A 104 -5.97 10.95 -16.46
CA GLU A 104 -6.86 10.21 -15.58
C GLU A 104 -6.23 10.04 -14.19
N ILE A 105 -7.04 10.19 -13.16
CA ILE A 105 -6.66 9.93 -11.77
C ILE A 105 -7.29 8.61 -11.37
N PHE A 106 -6.47 7.64 -10.98
CA PHE A 106 -6.91 6.27 -10.74
C PHE A 106 -6.80 5.90 -9.26
N ALA A 107 -7.95 5.68 -8.60
CA ALA A 107 -8.08 5.18 -7.23
C ALA A 107 -7.14 5.87 -6.24
N GLN A 108 -6.99 7.19 -6.31
CA GLN A 108 -6.08 7.95 -5.46
C GLN A 108 -6.72 8.41 -4.15
N GLY A 109 -5.90 8.39 -3.07
CA GLY A 109 -6.13 9.23 -1.91
C GLY A 109 -5.58 10.64 -2.18
N ILE A 110 -6.41 11.68 -2.03
CA ILE A 110 -6.04 13.08 -2.30
C ILE A 110 -6.06 13.88 -1.01
N GLY A 111 -4.95 14.54 -0.72
CA GLY A 111 -4.76 15.32 0.50
C GLY A 111 -4.28 14.48 1.71
N PRO A 112 -4.11 15.15 2.89
CA PRO A 112 -4.30 16.58 3.08
C PRO A 112 -3.26 17.41 2.33
N ILE A 113 -3.69 18.57 1.79
CA ILE A 113 -2.82 19.55 1.17
C ILE A 113 -2.91 20.84 2.01
N LYS A 114 -1.83 21.12 2.76
CA LYS A 114 -1.79 22.25 3.70
C LYS A 114 -1.43 23.57 3.02
N SER A 115 -0.58 23.53 2.00
CA SER A 115 -0.12 24.73 1.30
C SER A 115 -1.19 25.29 0.37
N LYS A 116 -1.49 26.58 0.46
CA LYS A 116 -2.45 27.27 -0.42
C LYS A 116 -2.06 27.15 -1.91
N LEU A 117 -0.76 27.24 -2.21
CA LEU A 117 -0.25 27.05 -3.56
C LEU A 117 -0.46 25.62 -4.05
N GLY A 118 -0.17 24.61 -3.20
CA GLY A 118 -0.43 23.20 -3.52
C GLY A 118 -1.91 22.94 -3.80
N GLN A 119 -2.81 23.47 -2.98
CA GLN A 119 -4.26 23.38 -3.21
C GLN A 119 -4.67 24.01 -4.55
N PHE A 120 -4.18 25.22 -4.85
CA PHE A 120 -4.49 25.92 -6.10
C PHE A 120 -4.01 25.11 -7.32
N LEU A 121 -2.75 24.66 -7.31
CA LEU A 121 -2.18 23.90 -8.42
C LEU A 121 -2.89 22.55 -8.59
N THR A 122 -3.12 21.81 -7.50
CA THR A 122 -3.83 20.53 -7.56
C THR A 122 -5.24 20.71 -8.11
N LYS A 123 -5.99 21.68 -7.58
CA LYS A 123 -7.34 21.98 -8.06
C LYS A 123 -7.37 22.34 -9.55
N PHE A 124 -6.40 23.14 -10.02
CA PHE A 124 -6.32 23.54 -11.42
C PHE A 124 -6.03 22.34 -12.33
N ALA A 125 -5.12 21.44 -11.93
CA ALA A 125 -4.79 20.23 -12.67
C ALA A 125 -5.99 19.27 -12.74
N LEU A 126 -6.63 18.99 -11.59
CA LEU A 126 -7.73 18.04 -11.49
C LEU A 126 -8.99 18.49 -12.24
N LYS A 127 -9.25 19.79 -12.32
CA LYS A 127 -10.36 20.33 -13.16
C LYS A 127 -10.21 20.03 -14.67
N ARG A 128 -9.02 19.61 -15.10
CA ARG A 128 -8.70 19.27 -16.49
C ARG A 128 -8.52 17.78 -16.72
N ALA A 129 -8.59 16.98 -15.65
CA ALA A 129 -8.57 15.54 -15.77
C ALA A 129 -9.84 15.04 -16.48
N LEU A 130 -9.67 14.03 -17.33
CA LEU A 130 -10.76 13.39 -18.06
C LEU A 130 -11.63 12.55 -17.13
N LYS A 131 -10.99 11.83 -16.20
CA LYS A 131 -11.64 10.98 -15.22
C LYS A 131 -10.90 11.04 -13.89
N ILE A 132 -11.66 11.07 -12.80
CA ILE A 132 -11.10 11.04 -11.45
C ILE A 132 -11.82 9.96 -10.66
N THR A 133 -11.05 8.95 -10.21
CA THR A 133 -11.50 7.99 -9.22
C THR A 133 -10.69 8.14 -7.94
N VAL A 134 -11.35 8.09 -6.80
CA VAL A 134 -10.75 8.18 -5.47
C VAL A 134 -11.16 6.97 -4.64
N ARG A 135 -10.31 6.56 -3.71
CA ARG A 135 -10.55 5.35 -2.90
C ARG A 135 -11.08 5.62 -1.50
N ASP A 136 -11.22 6.87 -1.11
CA ASP A 136 -11.72 7.25 0.20
C ASP A 136 -12.63 8.47 0.16
N GLU A 137 -13.57 8.53 1.10
CA GLU A 137 -14.58 9.56 1.21
C GLU A 137 -13.99 10.95 1.48
N LYS A 138 -12.90 11.03 2.29
CA LYS A 138 -12.24 12.31 2.59
C LYS A 138 -11.70 12.96 1.32
N SER A 139 -11.12 12.16 0.43
CA SER A 139 -10.68 12.61 -0.89
C SER A 139 -11.84 13.10 -1.74
N GLN A 140 -12.97 12.37 -1.73
CA GLN A 140 -14.17 12.75 -2.46
C GLN A 140 -14.79 14.04 -1.93
N GLU A 141 -14.89 14.19 -0.62
CA GLU A 141 -15.38 15.41 0.03
C GLU A 141 -14.50 16.62 -0.29
N LEU A 142 -13.17 16.45 -0.27
CA LEU A 142 -12.23 17.48 -0.66
C LEU A 142 -12.48 17.93 -2.10
N LEU A 143 -12.61 17.01 -3.05
CA LEU A 143 -12.89 17.31 -4.45
C LEU A 143 -14.25 17.98 -4.63
N LYS A 144 -15.28 17.51 -3.93
CA LYS A 144 -16.60 18.12 -3.91
C LYS A 144 -16.56 19.56 -3.42
N SER A 145 -15.75 19.86 -2.39
CA SER A 145 -15.52 21.23 -1.89
C SER A 145 -14.90 22.14 -2.96
N TRP A 146 -14.15 21.56 -3.87
CA TRP A 146 -13.55 22.27 -5.01
C TRP A 146 -14.44 22.31 -6.26
N LYS A 147 -15.64 21.74 -6.20
CA LYS A 147 -16.57 21.56 -7.32
C LYS A 147 -15.91 20.76 -8.45
N ILE A 148 -15.33 19.62 -8.10
CA ILE A 148 -14.73 18.65 -9.01
C ILE A 148 -15.44 17.32 -8.78
N ASP A 149 -15.99 16.77 -9.87
CA ASP A 149 -16.66 15.46 -9.83
C ASP A 149 -15.63 14.33 -9.73
N SER A 150 -15.95 13.32 -8.95
CA SER A 150 -15.13 12.13 -8.78
C SER A 150 -15.96 10.92 -8.41
N GLU A 151 -15.52 9.77 -8.82
CA GLU A 151 -16.12 8.48 -8.50
C GLU A 151 -15.40 7.85 -7.30
N LEU A 152 -16.14 7.43 -6.28
CA LEU A 152 -15.58 6.65 -5.16
C LEU A 152 -15.49 5.18 -5.58
N VAL A 153 -14.29 4.62 -5.52
CA VAL A 153 -14.01 3.22 -5.87
C VAL A 153 -13.35 2.51 -4.68
N LYS A 154 -13.43 1.20 -4.65
CA LYS A 154 -12.67 0.39 -3.69
C LYS A 154 -11.17 0.46 -4.00
N ASP A 155 -10.34 0.16 -2.99
CA ASP A 155 -8.89 0.06 -3.21
C ASP A 155 -8.61 -1.06 -4.23
N PRO A 156 -7.84 -0.79 -5.31
CA PRO A 156 -7.60 -1.78 -6.36
C PRO A 156 -6.97 -3.08 -5.87
N VAL A 157 -6.24 -3.06 -4.75
CA VAL A 157 -5.63 -4.27 -4.18
C VAL A 157 -6.69 -5.32 -3.79
N LEU A 158 -7.94 -4.90 -3.58
CA LEU A 158 -9.07 -5.81 -3.41
C LEU A 158 -9.40 -6.62 -4.68
N GLU A 159 -8.94 -6.21 -5.86
CA GLU A 159 -9.13 -6.92 -7.12
C GLU A 159 -8.04 -7.97 -7.40
N LEU A 160 -6.96 -8.03 -6.58
CA LEU A 160 -5.91 -9.03 -6.75
C LEU A 160 -6.48 -10.45 -6.73
N GLU A 161 -6.12 -11.26 -7.70
CA GLU A 161 -6.31 -12.70 -7.61
C GLU A 161 -5.27 -13.29 -6.65
N LEU A 162 -5.73 -14.01 -5.65
CA LEU A 162 -4.88 -14.63 -4.64
C LEU A 162 -4.85 -16.15 -4.81
N PRO A 163 -3.72 -16.81 -4.57
CA PRO A 163 -3.66 -18.26 -4.56
C PRO A 163 -4.51 -18.78 -3.41
N GLN A 164 -5.33 -19.80 -3.67
CA GLN A 164 -6.01 -20.53 -2.61
C GLN A 164 -4.98 -21.43 -1.91
N LYS A 165 -4.64 -21.09 -0.68
CA LYS A 165 -3.75 -21.88 0.17
C LYS A 165 -4.44 -22.14 1.50
N ASN A 166 -4.22 -23.34 2.03
CA ASN A 166 -4.75 -23.76 3.33
C ASN A 166 -3.55 -24.02 4.26
N SER A 167 -2.85 -22.96 4.65
CA SER A 167 -1.77 -23.13 5.60
C SER A 167 -2.29 -23.24 7.05
N ARG A 168 -1.63 -24.08 7.82
CA ARG A 168 -1.89 -24.23 9.26
C ARG A 168 -0.57 -24.11 10.01
N GLY A 169 -0.59 -23.32 11.07
CA GLY A 169 0.54 -23.24 12.00
C GLY A 169 1.58 -22.16 11.70
N THR A 170 1.30 -21.20 10.79
CA THR A 170 2.21 -20.09 10.50
C THR A 170 1.59 -18.75 10.87
N VAL A 171 2.35 -17.91 11.58
CA VAL A 171 1.97 -16.55 11.98
C VAL A 171 2.82 -15.55 11.25
N GLY A 172 2.19 -14.63 10.52
CA GLY A 172 2.86 -13.49 9.89
C GLY A 172 2.81 -12.25 10.77
N ILE A 173 3.93 -11.55 10.88
CA ILE A 173 4.00 -10.29 11.63
C ILE A 173 4.60 -9.22 10.73
N GLN A 174 3.83 -8.17 10.48
CA GLN A 174 4.24 -7.03 9.67
C GLN A 174 4.25 -5.76 10.53
N LEU A 175 5.43 -5.23 10.75
CA LEU A 175 5.65 -4.00 11.49
C LEU A 175 6.27 -2.93 10.58
N ARG A 176 6.08 -1.68 10.97
CA ARG A 176 6.66 -0.51 10.32
C ARG A 176 7.35 0.36 11.36
N ASN A 177 8.52 0.90 11.03
CA ASN A 177 9.13 1.94 11.84
C ASN A 177 8.21 3.19 11.82
N TYR A 178 7.59 3.48 12.97
CA TYR A 178 6.61 4.54 13.12
C TYR A 178 6.62 5.10 14.55
N LYS A 179 6.26 6.37 14.70
CA LYS A 179 6.13 6.99 16.03
C LYS A 179 5.10 6.22 16.86
N GLY A 180 5.50 5.76 18.06
CA GLY A 180 4.67 4.93 18.95
C GLY A 180 4.96 3.43 18.86
N VAL A 181 5.75 2.98 17.88
CA VAL A 181 6.30 1.62 17.85
C VAL A 181 7.66 1.65 18.56
N ASP A 182 7.62 1.78 19.86
CA ASP A 182 8.78 1.81 20.75
C ASP A 182 9.03 0.44 21.42
N ASP A 183 10.04 0.38 22.26
CA ASP A 183 10.42 -0.86 22.95
C ASP A 183 9.30 -1.39 23.84
N SER A 184 8.54 -0.52 24.49
CA SER A 184 7.42 -0.93 25.32
C SER A 184 6.30 -1.58 24.49
N PHE A 185 5.98 -0.98 23.33
CA PHE A 185 5.03 -1.57 22.39
C PHE A 185 5.50 -2.93 21.88
N LEU A 186 6.77 -3.03 21.44
CA LEU A 186 7.34 -4.27 20.93
C LEU A 186 7.39 -5.38 21.99
N GLN A 187 7.70 -5.05 23.24
CA GLN A 187 7.69 -6.02 24.34
C GLN A 187 6.28 -6.54 24.63
N LYS A 188 5.28 -5.68 24.72
CA LYS A 188 3.88 -6.09 24.92
C LYS A 188 3.39 -6.98 23.78
N LEU A 189 3.70 -6.60 22.53
CA LEU A 189 3.33 -7.40 21.36
C LEU A 189 4.01 -8.77 21.40
N ALA A 190 5.29 -8.84 21.78
CA ALA A 190 6.03 -10.08 21.89
C ALA A 190 5.47 -10.98 23.00
N ASP A 191 5.04 -10.42 24.13
CA ASP A 191 4.43 -11.18 25.23
C ASP A 191 3.16 -11.89 24.75
N GLU A 192 2.28 -11.20 24.02
CA GLU A 192 1.07 -11.81 23.49
C GLU A 192 1.35 -12.85 22.40
N VAL A 193 2.34 -12.59 21.52
CA VAL A 193 2.79 -13.57 20.51
C VAL A 193 3.35 -14.82 21.19
N CYS A 194 4.21 -14.68 22.19
CA CYS A 194 4.77 -15.81 22.94
C CYS A 194 3.69 -16.61 23.67
N LYS A 195 2.74 -15.94 24.30
CA LYS A 195 1.65 -16.59 25.04
C LYS A 195 0.77 -17.48 24.16
N ARG A 196 0.57 -17.11 22.89
CA ARG A 196 -0.42 -17.78 22.03
C ARG A 196 0.17 -18.58 20.87
N PHE A 197 1.40 -18.27 20.46
CA PHE A 197 2.00 -18.80 19.24
C PHE A 197 3.41 -19.37 19.42
N ALA A 198 3.76 -19.76 20.65
CA ALA A 198 5.11 -20.28 20.96
C ALA A 198 5.50 -21.54 20.17
N ASP A 199 4.52 -22.35 19.80
CA ASP A 199 4.68 -23.59 19.04
C ASP A 199 4.60 -23.41 17.53
N LYS A 200 4.24 -22.20 17.05
CA LYS A 200 4.03 -21.91 15.63
C LYS A 200 5.29 -21.37 14.96
N LYS A 201 5.35 -21.52 13.63
CA LYS A 201 6.34 -20.83 12.81
C LYS A 201 5.97 -19.35 12.69
N ILE A 202 6.93 -18.46 12.97
CA ILE A 202 6.74 -17.02 12.83
C ILE A 202 7.49 -16.52 11.60
N ILE A 203 6.82 -15.76 10.73
CA ILE A 203 7.42 -15.08 9.59
C ILE A 203 7.23 -13.58 9.77
N ILE A 204 8.33 -12.84 9.83
CA ILE A 204 8.29 -11.37 9.88
C ILE A 204 8.38 -10.85 8.45
N LEU A 205 7.51 -9.88 8.11
CA LEU A 205 7.25 -9.41 6.75
C LEU A 205 7.66 -7.94 6.56
N PRO A 206 8.94 -7.62 6.25
CA PRO A 206 9.36 -6.24 5.94
C PRO A 206 8.89 -5.87 4.52
N LEU A 207 7.68 -5.32 4.39
CA LEU A 207 7.04 -5.03 3.10
C LEU A 207 7.58 -3.76 2.40
N GLN A 208 8.36 -2.96 3.09
CA GLN A 208 9.14 -1.86 2.53
C GLN A 208 10.50 -1.84 3.24
N LYS A 209 11.48 -2.51 2.63
CA LYS A 209 12.78 -2.76 3.27
C LYS A 209 13.43 -1.53 3.89
N SER A 210 13.43 -0.40 3.20
CA SER A 210 14.04 0.85 3.68
C SER A 210 13.42 1.41 4.97
N ILE A 211 12.23 0.96 5.35
CA ILE A 211 11.50 1.46 6.52
C ILE A 211 11.28 0.34 7.54
N ASP A 212 10.99 -0.89 7.09
CA ASP A 212 10.49 -1.95 7.95
C ASP A 212 11.60 -2.88 8.47
N THR A 213 12.80 -2.89 7.84
CA THR A 213 13.85 -3.87 8.18
C THR A 213 14.32 -3.74 9.63
N GLU A 214 14.65 -2.54 10.07
CA GLU A 214 15.19 -2.30 11.41
C GLU A 214 14.23 -2.78 12.51
N VAL A 215 12.95 -2.39 12.44
CA VAL A 215 11.94 -2.81 13.42
C VAL A 215 11.64 -4.31 13.33
N SER A 216 11.72 -4.91 12.15
CA SER A 216 11.54 -6.33 11.92
C SER A 216 12.66 -7.16 12.57
N GLU A 217 13.91 -6.76 12.39
CA GLU A 217 15.09 -7.41 13.00
C GLU A 217 15.04 -7.29 14.52
N LYS A 218 14.74 -6.09 15.03
CA LYS A 218 14.59 -5.84 16.46
C LYS A 218 13.50 -6.71 17.08
N PHE A 219 12.35 -6.80 16.44
CA PHE A 219 11.25 -7.62 16.92
C PHE A 219 11.59 -9.11 16.89
N ALA A 220 12.27 -9.59 15.84
CA ALA A 220 12.78 -10.96 15.77
C ALA A 220 13.74 -11.27 16.92
N GLN A 221 14.62 -10.33 17.27
CA GLN A 221 15.53 -10.49 18.40
C GLN A 221 14.76 -10.60 19.72
N ILE A 222 13.80 -9.72 19.99
CA ILE A 222 12.98 -9.78 21.21
C ILE A 222 12.27 -11.14 21.34
N LEU A 223 11.70 -11.67 20.26
CA LEU A 223 11.05 -12.96 20.26
C LEU A 223 12.03 -14.10 20.57
N ARG A 224 13.27 -14.07 20.03
CA ARG A 224 14.30 -15.06 20.32
C ARG A 224 14.73 -15.01 21.79
N GLU A 225 14.90 -13.82 22.35
CA GLU A 225 15.22 -13.62 23.77
C GLU A 225 14.12 -14.16 24.70
N LYS A 226 12.85 -14.17 24.22
CA LYS A 226 11.72 -14.80 24.92
C LYS A 226 11.56 -16.30 24.63
N GLY A 227 12.50 -16.92 23.91
CA GLY A 227 12.54 -18.38 23.69
C GLY A 227 11.85 -18.87 22.40
N ILE A 228 11.36 -18.00 21.53
CA ILE A 228 10.83 -18.39 20.22
C ILE A 228 12.00 -18.62 19.26
N ASN A 229 12.19 -19.87 18.80
CA ASN A 229 13.30 -20.22 17.92
C ASN A 229 12.90 -20.39 16.44
N ASN A 230 11.63 -20.67 16.16
CA ASN A 230 11.14 -20.90 14.80
C ASN A 230 10.71 -19.57 14.14
N ILE A 231 11.68 -18.67 13.92
CA ILE A 231 11.47 -17.34 13.34
C ILE A 231 12.25 -17.19 12.05
N SER A 232 11.60 -16.69 11.01
CA SER A 232 12.23 -16.25 9.77
C SER A 232 11.81 -14.83 9.40
N ILE A 233 12.67 -14.10 8.68
CA ILE A 233 12.34 -12.81 8.08
C ILE A 233 12.25 -13.02 6.59
N LEU A 234 11.19 -12.50 5.95
CA LEU A 234 10.99 -12.63 4.52
C LEU A 234 12.06 -11.82 3.77
N GLU A 235 12.97 -12.52 3.09
CA GLU A 235 14.05 -11.88 2.33
C GLU A 235 13.62 -11.35 0.99
N LYS A 236 12.80 -12.14 0.28
CA LYS A 236 12.27 -11.77 -1.03
C LYS A 236 10.96 -11.00 -0.84
N THR A 237 10.92 -9.79 -1.35
CA THR A 237 9.78 -8.87 -1.21
C THR A 237 9.23 -8.44 -2.56
N SER A 238 9.34 -9.31 -3.59
CA SER A 238 8.56 -9.10 -4.79
C SER A 238 7.07 -9.20 -4.49
N LEU A 239 6.26 -8.59 -5.32
CA LEU A 239 4.81 -8.61 -5.12
C LEU A 239 4.26 -10.04 -4.98
N THR A 240 4.74 -10.97 -5.80
CA THR A 240 4.32 -12.38 -5.78
C THR A 240 4.79 -13.07 -4.49
N ASP A 241 6.05 -12.88 -4.09
CA ASP A 241 6.59 -13.48 -2.86
C ASP A 241 5.78 -13.04 -1.62
N VAL A 242 5.39 -11.76 -1.56
CA VAL A 242 4.59 -11.22 -0.44
C VAL A 242 3.17 -11.77 -0.46
N ILE A 243 2.52 -11.82 -1.62
CA ILE A 243 1.18 -12.39 -1.76
C ILE A 243 1.21 -13.87 -1.34
N ASP A 244 2.18 -14.64 -1.84
CA ASP A 244 2.35 -16.04 -1.51
C ASP A 244 2.59 -16.24 0.00
N ALA A 245 3.49 -15.43 0.58
CA ALA A 245 3.79 -15.51 2.00
C ALA A 245 2.57 -15.20 2.87
N ILE A 246 1.80 -14.14 2.55
CA ILE A 246 0.59 -13.79 3.32
C ILE A 246 -0.52 -14.83 3.11
N SER A 247 -0.74 -15.28 1.87
CA SER A 247 -1.78 -16.27 1.56
C SER A 247 -1.52 -17.63 2.24
N ASP A 248 -0.29 -17.91 2.65
CA ASP A 248 0.13 -19.14 3.31
C ASP A 248 0.15 -19.03 4.85
N LEU A 249 -0.44 -17.98 5.42
CA LEU A 249 -0.53 -17.78 6.86
C LEU A 249 -1.84 -18.34 7.43
N GLU A 250 -1.79 -18.74 8.71
CA GLU A 250 -2.98 -18.97 9.52
C GLU A 250 -3.41 -17.68 10.23
N TYR A 251 -2.43 -16.90 10.73
CA TYR A 251 -2.65 -15.64 11.42
C TYR A 251 -1.78 -14.56 10.83
N LEU A 252 -2.30 -13.35 10.75
CA LEU A 252 -1.56 -12.15 10.34
C LEU A 252 -1.76 -11.04 11.37
N ILE A 253 -0.67 -10.46 11.85
CA ILE A 253 -0.66 -9.27 12.70
C ILE A 253 0.03 -8.16 11.92
N ALA A 254 -0.69 -7.13 11.49
CA ALA A 254 -0.13 -6.20 10.52
C ALA A 254 -0.49 -4.73 10.75
N MET A 255 0.50 -3.87 10.60
CA MET A 255 0.34 -2.43 10.54
C MET A 255 -0.11 -1.97 9.15
N ARG A 256 0.58 -2.44 8.09
CA ARG A 256 0.38 -1.90 6.74
C ARG A 256 -1.01 -2.24 6.18
N PHE A 257 -1.67 -1.20 5.69
CA PHE A 257 -3.02 -1.26 5.12
C PHE A 257 -3.18 -2.38 4.08
N HIS A 258 -2.26 -2.47 3.10
CA HIS A 258 -2.35 -3.47 2.04
C HIS A 258 -2.00 -4.89 2.51
N ALA A 259 -1.21 -5.05 3.58
CA ALA A 259 -1.01 -6.37 4.19
C ALA A 259 -2.32 -6.89 4.79
N ASN A 260 -3.05 -6.03 5.50
CA ASN A 260 -4.36 -6.36 6.04
C ASN A 260 -5.36 -6.72 4.92
N ILE A 261 -5.39 -5.95 3.81
CA ILE A 261 -6.26 -6.27 2.65
C ILE A 261 -5.96 -7.67 2.09
N VAL A 262 -4.67 -7.99 1.87
CA VAL A 262 -4.29 -9.31 1.36
C VAL A 262 -4.65 -10.41 2.34
N GLY A 263 -4.40 -10.21 3.64
CA GLY A 263 -4.79 -11.15 4.69
C GLY A 263 -6.30 -11.43 4.70
N ILE A 264 -7.13 -10.39 4.68
CA ILE A 264 -8.59 -10.51 4.61
C ILE A 264 -9.01 -11.30 3.36
N LYS A 265 -8.50 -10.92 2.19
CA LYS A 265 -8.84 -11.60 0.93
C LYS A 265 -8.40 -13.06 0.89
N ALA A 266 -7.28 -13.38 1.50
CA ALA A 266 -6.77 -14.74 1.59
C ALA A 266 -7.49 -15.60 2.65
N GLY A 267 -8.43 -15.02 3.41
CA GLY A 267 -9.10 -15.70 4.52
C GLY A 267 -8.21 -15.98 5.72
N VAL A 268 -7.11 -15.20 5.86
CA VAL A 268 -6.19 -15.28 6.99
C VAL A 268 -6.81 -14.55 8.19
N LYS A 269 -6.76 -15.16 9.37
CA LYS A 269 -7.16 -14.48 10.61
C LYS A 269 -6.25 -13.29 10.85
N THR A 270 -6.81 -12.10 10.72
CA THR A 270 -6.02 -10.85 10.67
C THR A 270 -6.32 -9.96 11.86
N LEU A 271 -5.26 -9.52 12.55
CA LEU A 271 -5.29 -8.47 13.57
C LEU A 271 -4.56 -7.24 12.99
N ALA A 272 -5.28 -6.12 12.97
CA ALA A 272 -4.73 -4.86 12.49
C ALA A 272 -4.08 -4.08 13.65
N ILE A 273 -2.96 -3.40 13.36
CA ILE A 273 -2.33 -2.43 14.26
C ILE A 273 -2.56 -1.04 13.69
N ASN A 274 -3.27 -0.21 14.44
CA ASN A 274 -3.69 1.13 14.01
C ASN A 274 -2.56 2.15 14.10
N TYR A 275 -2.11 2.64 12.96
CA TYR A 275 -1.17 3.77 12.87
C TYR A 275 -1.66 4.86 11.90
N ASP A 276 -2.79 4.62 11.24
CA ASP A 276 -3.32 5.47 10.18
C ASP A 276 -4.85 5.29 10.10
N PRO A 277 -5.65 6.36 9.99
CA PRO A 277 -7.12 6.28 9.96
C PRO A 277 -7.70 5.31 8.91
N LYS A 278 -6.97 5.01 7.83
CA LYS A 278 -7.41 4.04 6.83
C LYS A 278 -7.35 2.60 7.35
N VAL A 279 -6.43 2.29 8.28
CA VAL A 279 -6.35 0.96 8.92
C VAL A 279 -7.52 0.80 9.87
N GLU A 280 -7.83 1.82 10.67
CA GLU A 280 -9.00 1.85 11.55
C GLU A 280 -10.31 1.64 10.77
N LYS A 281 -10.48 2.39 9.66
CA LYS A 281 -11.66 2.23 8.80
C LYS A 281 -11.77 0.80 8.24
N LEU A 282 -10.66 0.23 7.74
CA LEU A 282 -10.62 -1.14 7.23
C LEU A 282 -10.99 -2.15 8.34
N ALA A 283 -10.41 -2.00 9.52
CA ALA A 283 -10.68 -2.89 10.65
C ALA A 283 -12.17 -2.84 11.06
N SER A 284 -12.76 -1.64 11.07
CA SER A 284 -14.20 -1.47 11.33
C SER A 284 -15.06 -2.11 10.23
N GLU A 285 -14.72 -1.92 8.95
CA GLU A 285 -15.48 -2.45 7.81
C GLU A 285 -15.50 -3.99 7.79
N TYR A 286 -14.38 -4.62 8.14
CA TYR A 286 -14.23 -6.08 8.14
C TYR A 286 -14.30 -6.72 9.52
N ASN A 287 -14.69 -5.95 10.55
CA ASN A 287 -14.77 -6.39 11.95
C ASN A 287 -13.49 -7.09 12.45
N LEU A 288 -12.32 -6.55 12.10
CA LEU A 288 -11.04 -7.09 12.55
C LEU A 288 -10.76 -6.69 14.00
N PRO A 289 -10.06 -7.56 14.78
CA PRO A 289 -9.39 -7.11 15.98
C PRO A 289 -8.40 -6.00 15.65
N LEU A 290 -8.36 -4.95 16.48
CA LEU A 290 -7.58 -3.72 16.23
C LEU A 290 -6.84 -3.29 17.48
N ILE A 291 -5.51 -3.24 17.42
CA ILE A 291 -4.65 -2.68 18.45
C ILE A 291 -4.29 -1.24 18.08
N ASN A 292 -4.46 -0.30 19.01
CA ASN A 292 -3.92 1.05 18.90
C ASN A 292 -2.51 1.12 19.52
N LEU A 293 -1.69 2.05 19.04
CA LEU A 293 -0.30 2.16 19.48
C LEU A 293 -0.15 2.57 20.95
N ASP A 294 -1.17 3.21 21.51
CA ASP A 294 -1.24 3.67 22.90
C ASP A 294 -2.02 2.72 23.83
N ASP A 295 -2.55 1.60 23.33
CA ASP A 295 -3.22 0.60 24.14
C ASP A 295 -2.28 0.02 25.20
N LYS A 296 -2.78 -0.15 26.41
CA LYS A 296 -2.00 -0.69 27.53
C LYS A 296 -1.97 -2.21 27.55
N ASP A 297 -3.01 -2.86 27.05
CA ASP A 297 -3.19 -4.30 27.00
C ASP A 297 -3.68 -4.71 25.61
N PHE A 298 -3.17 -5.81 25.08
CA PHE A 298 -3.52 -6.37 23.78
C PHE A 298 -4.28 -7.70 23.89
N SER A 299 -4.51 -8.18 25.11
CA SER A 299 -5.04 -9.53 25.39
C SER A 299 -6.37 -9.80 24.73
N GLU A 300 -7.31 -8.83 24.81
CA GLU A 300 -8.65 -8.96 24.25
C GLU A 300 -8.62 -9.11 22.73
N GLU A 301 -7.81 -8.29 22.05
CA GLU A 301 -7.72 -8.32 20.59
C GLU A 301 -7.05 -9.59 20.08
N PHE A 302 -6.07 -10.10 20.82
CA PHE A 302 -5.46 -11.41 20.53
C PHE A 302 -6.42 -12.57 20.81
N GLU A 303 -7.31 -12.48 21.79
CA GLU A 303 -8.37 -13.47 22.01
C GLU A 303 -9.34 -13.48 20.83
N ARG A 304 -9.79 -12.32 20.37
CA ARG A 304 -10.64 -12.19 19.18
C ARG A 304 -9.96 -12.77 17.92
N LEU A 305 -8.66 -12.54 17.74
CA LEU A 305 -7.88 -13.12 16.64
C LEU A 305 -7.92 -14.65 16.65
N CYS A 306 -7.87 -15.27 17.81
CA CYS A 306 -7.84 -16.72 17.96
C CYS A 306 -9.22 -17.40 17.85
N LEU A 307 -10.33 -16.65 17.89
CA LEU A 307 -11.66 -17.21 17.72
C LEU A 307 -11.85 -17.84 16.33
N PRO A 308 -12.74 -18.84 16.18
CA PRO A 308 -13.13 -19.33 14.87
C PRO A 308 -13.65 -18.18 13.98
N LEU A 309 -13.34 -18.23 12.70
CA LEU A 309 -14.02 -17.37 11.72
C LEU A 309 -15.47 -17.83 11.63
N ASN A 310 -16.41 -16.95 11.93
CA ASN A 310 -17.84 -17.19 11.78
C ASN A 310 -18.25 -17.16 10.31
#